data_0ee14d6971a491c795596b875fd5aa6c
#
_entry.id   0ee14d6971a491c795596b875fd5aa6c
#
_cell.length_a   1.000
_cell.length_b   1.000
_cell.length_c   1.000
_cell.angle_alpha   90.00
_cell.angle_beta   90.00
_cell.angle_gamma   90.00
#
_symmetry.space_group_name_H-M   'P 1'
#
loop_
_entity.id
_entity.type
_entity.pdbx_description
1 polymer ?
#
loop_
_entity_poly.entity_id
_entity_poly.type
_entity_poly.pdbx_seq_one_letter_code
_entity_poly.pdbx_strand_id
1 'polypeptide(L)'
;MDKKVVLITGGSSGIGKSIGTYLTQKGFVVYGTTRNPENYPDFKEFELVQLDVKDVESIQRAVSYVISKESRLDVLINNAGVGITGPIEETPHEEILHVFDTNFHGPVHVMKAVLPQMRQQGSGAIINITSIAGYMGLPFRGFYSATKGALGLITEALRMETKDFGVTITNVAPGDFATNI
;
A
#
# COMPACT_ATOMS: atom_id res chain seq x y z
N MET A 1 23.25 -8.55 -11.80
CA MET A 1 22.54 -7.45 -11.07
C MET A 1 21.60 -8.09 -10.08
N ASP A 2 21.69 -7.71 -8.83
CA ASP A 2 20.76 -8.21 -7.81
C ASP A 2 19.33 -7.80 -8.16
N LYS A 3 18.40 -8.75 -8.04
CA LYS A 3 17.00 -8.47 -8.33
C LYS A 3 16.44 -7.50 -7.29
N LYS A 4 15.68 -6.50 -7.72
CA LYS A 4 14.99 -5.59 -6.80
C LYS A 4 13.82 -6.27 -6.12
N VAL A 5 13.64 -5.99 -4.84
CA VAL A 5 12.61 -6.56 -3.96
C VAL A 5 11.45 -5.57 -3.82
N VAL A 6 10.24 -6.06 -4.02
CA VAL A 6 9.00 -5.27 -4.02
C VAL A 6 8.02 -5.85 -2.99
N LEU A 7 7.49 -5.01 -2.11
CA LEU A 7 6.39 -5.33 -1.21
C LEU A 7 5.12 -4.61 -1.67
N ILE A 8 4.01 -5.36 -1.84
CA ILE A 8 2.73 -4.81 -2.31
C ILE A 8 1.65 -5.10 -1.27
N THR A 9 1.07 -4.09 -0.65
CA THR A 9 -0.07 -4.31 0.25
C THR A 9 -1.34 -4.60 -0.55
N GLY A 10 -2.13 -5.59 -0.11
CA GLY A 10 -3.32 -6.05 -0.84
C GLY A 10 -2.97 -6.69 -2.18
N GLY A 11 -1.93 -7.53 -2.20
CA GLY A 11 -1.40 -8.16 -3.42
C GLY A 11 -2.15 -9.40 -3.91
N SER A 12 -3.13 -9.90 -3.17
CA SER A 12 -3.82 -11.15 -3.51
C SER A 12 -4.90 -11.02 -4.60
N SER A 13 -5.34 -9.81 -4.92
CA SER A 13 -6.43 -9.56 -5.87
C SER A 13 -6.30 -8.19 -6.57
N GLY A 14 -7.15 -7.93 -7.54
CA GLY A 14 -7.34 -6.62 -8.18
C GLY A 14 -6.05 -6.00 -8.72
N ILE A 15 -5.89 -4.70 -8.49
CA ILE A 15 -4.74 -3.90 -8.96
C ILE A 15 -3.43 -4.46 -8.38
N GLY A 16 -3.39 -4.78 -7.09
CA GLY A 16 -2.19 -5.30 -6.43
C GLY A 16 -1.68 -6.60 -7.04
N LYS A 17 -2.59 -7.55 -7.31
CA LYS A 17 -2.24 -8.81 -8.00
C LYS A 17 -1.72 -8.55 -9.42
N SER A 18 -2.39 -7.69 -10.17
CA SER A 18 -1.98 -7.35 -11.55
C SER A 18 -0.60 -6.73 -11.58
N ILE A 19 -0.31 -5.76 -10.71
CA ILE A 19 1.01 -5.13 -10.59
C ILE A 19 2.07 -6.20 -10.21
N GLY A 20 1.79 -7.01 -9.19
CA GLY A 20 2.73 -8.02 -8.71
C GLY A 20 3.07 -9.04 -9.78
N THR A 21 2.07 -9.54 -10.51
CA THR A 21 2.26 -10.48 -11.63
C THR A 21 3.14 -9.85 -12.72
N TYR A 22 2.85 -8.62 -13.10
CA TYR A 22 3.65 -7.91 -14.11
C TYR A 22 5.11 -7.72 -13.67
N LEU A 23 5.33 -7.29 -12.43
CA LEU A 23 6.68 -7.07 -11.91
C LEU A 23 7.48 -8.38 -11.79
N THR A 24 6.83 -9.47 -11.38
CA THR A 24 7.45 -10.82 -11.36
C THR A 24 7.91 -11.23 -12.77
N GLN A 25 7.10 -11.02 -13.79
CA GLN A 25 7.47 -11.27 -15.20
C GLN A 25 8.64 -10.39 -15.67
N LYS A 26 8.83 -9.21 -15.06
CA LYS A 26 9.97 -8.32 -15.32
C LYS A 26 11.22 -8.66 -14.50
N GLY A 27 11.18 -9.73 -13.73
CA GLY A 27 12.34 -10.25 -12.99
C GLY A 27 12.54 -9.64 -11.59
N PHE A 28 11.55 -8.91 -11.07
CA PHE A 28 11.57 -8.48 -9.67
C PHE A 28 11.25 -9.64 -8.73
N VAL A 29 11.74 -9.56 -7.49
CA VAL A 29 11.28 -10.42 -6.40
C VAL A 29 10.09 -9.73 -5.75
N VAL A 30 8.91 -10.33 -5.84
CA VAL A 30 7.66 -9.70 -5.38
C VAL A 30 7.08 -10.44 -4.18
N TYR A 31 6.74 -9.69 -3.17
CA TYR A 31 5.96 -10.09 -2.01
C TYR A 31 4.64 -9.33 -2.01
N GLY A 32 3.54 -10.03 -2.21
CA GLY A 32 2.21 -9.47 -2.02
C GLY A 32 1.70 -9.74 -0.61
N THR A 33 0.86 -8.87 -0.07
CA THR A 33 0.28 -9.16 1.24
C THR A 33 -1.21 -9.41 1.19
N THR A 34 -1.67 -10.20 2.13
CA THR A 34 -3.09 -10.46 2.42
C THR A 34 -3.25 -10.73 3.92
N ARG A 35 -4.46 -10.52 4.45
CA ARG A 35 -4.75 -10.84 5.85
C ARG A 35 -4.66 -12.33 6.15
N ASN A 36 -5.08 -13.17 5.21
CA ASN A 36 -5.16 -14.62 5.35
C ASN A 36 -4.63 -15.32 4.10
N PRO A 37 -3.30 -15.59 4.01
CA PRO A 37 -2.69 -16.28 2.86
C PRO A 37 -3.30 -17.65 2.57
N GLU A 38 -3.77 -18.36 3.60
CA GLU A 38 -4.41 -19.67 3.51
C GLU A 38 -5.69 -19.67 2.67
N ASN A 39 -6.33 -18.52 2.47
CA ASN A 39 -7.50 -18.37 1.60
C ASN A 39 -7.13 -18.38 0.10
N TYR A 40 -5.83 -18.46 -0.21
CA TYR A 40 -5.32 -18.40 -1.58
C TYR A 40 -4.39 -19.58 -1.91
N PRO A 41 -4.83 -20.86 -1.73
CA PRO A 41 -3.97 -22.03 -1.88
C PRO A 41 -3.44 -22.22 -3.31
N ASP A 42 -4.16 -21.71 -4.30
CA ASP A 42 -3.79 -21.81 -5.72
C ASP A 42 -3.03 -20.59 -6.25
N PHE A 43 -2.68 -19.63 -5.39
CA PHE A 43 -1.94 -18.46 -5.81
C PHE A 43 -0.46 -18.82 -6.08
N LYS A 44 0.01 -18.57 -7.29
CA LYS A 44 1.36 -18.99 -7.75
C LYS A 44 2.16 -17.86 -8.40
N GLU A 45 1.60 -16.68 -8.49
CA GLU A 45 2.18 -15.56 -9.22
C GLU A 45 3.42 -14.99 -8.53
N PHE A 46 3.40 -14.92 -7.21
CA PHE A 46 4.49 -14.48 -6.32
C PHE A 46 4.17 -14.91 -4.88
N GLU A 47 5.07 -14.67 -3.95
CA GLU A 47 4.84 -15.05 -2.55
C GLU A 47 3.83 -14.14 -1.87
N LEU A 48 2.85 -14.74 -1.16
CA LEU A 48 1.92 -14.01 -0.31
C LEU A 48 2.37 -14.08 1.16
N VAL A 49 2.48 -12.90 1.78
CA VAL A 49 2.83 -12.73 3.19
C VAL A 49 1.63 -12.21 3.97
N GLN A 50 1.44 -12.73 5.18
CA GLN A 50 0.37 -12.25 6.05
C GLN A 50 0.66 -10.83 6.52
N LEU A 51 -0.28 -9.91 6.26
CA LEU A 51 -0.24 -8.54 6.75
C LEU A 51 -1.66 -7.95 6.79
N ASP A 52 -2.06 -7.47 7.96
CA ASP A 52 -3.17 -6.55 8.12
C ASP A 52 -2.62 -5.12 8.27
N VAL A 53 -3.02 -4.20 7.38
CA VAL A 53 -2.54 -2.81 7.40
C VAL A 53 -3.03 -2.03 8.63
N LYS A 54 -4.03 -2.53 9.36
CA LYS A 54 -4.53 -1.96 10.61
C LYS A 54 -3.78 -2.44 11.85
N ASP A 55 -2.97 -3.48 11.73
CA ASP A 55 -2.20 -4.09 12.82
C ASP A 55 -0.70 -3.78 12.65
N VAL A 56 -0.19 -2.89 13.50
CA VAL A 56 1.22 -2.46 13.46
C VAL A 56 2.18 -3.63 13.69
N GLU A 57 1.84 -4.58 14.55
CA GLU A 57 2.67 -5.76 14.80
C GLU A 57 2.70 -6.69 13.58
N SER A 58 1.55 -6.87 12.92
CA SER A 58 1.46 -7.62 11.66
C SER A 58 2.32 -6.98 10.58
N ILE A 59 2.30 -5.65 10.46
CA ILE A 59 3.15 -4.91 9.54
C ILE A 59 4.63 -5.16 9.84
N GLN A 60 5.05 -5.04 11.11
CA GLN A 60 6.44 -5.23 11.50
C GLN A 60 6.92 -6.67 11.22
N ARG A 61 6.09 -7.69 11.51
CA ARG A 61 6.42 -9.09 11.18
C ARG A 61 6.62 -9.29 9.69
N ALA A 62 5.71 -8.78 8.85
CA ALA A 62 5.79 -8.93 7.40
C ALA A 62 7.02 -8.22 6.80
N VAL A 63 7.28 -6.98 7.20
CA VAL A 63 8.45 -6.22 6.74
C VAL A 63 9.75 -6.90 7.19
N SER A 64 9.84 -7.32 8.45
CA SER A 64 11.01 -8.03 8.98
C SER A 64 11.24 -9.36 8.26
N TYR A 65 10.17 -10.09 7.93
CA TYR A 65 10.26 -11.32 7.15
C TYR A 65 10.92 -11.08 5.79
N VAL A 66 10.44 -10.10 5.03
CA VAL A 66 11.01 -9.78 3.70
C VAL A 66 12.47 -9.34 3.82
N ILE A 67 12.78 -8.47 4.77
CA ILE A 67 14.16 -7.99 4.98
C ILE A 67 15.09 -9.13 5.41
N SER A 68 14.65 -10.02 6.29
CA SER A 68 15.47 -11.17 6.74
C SER A 68 15.80 -12.14 5.60
N LYS A 69 14.87 -12.28 4.65
CA LYS A 69 14.99 -13.20 3.52
C LYS A 69 15.85 -12.63 2.38
N GLU A 70 15.69 -11.37 2.10
CA GLU A 70 16.27 -10.71 0.91
C GLU A 70 17.42 -9.74 1.25
N SER A 71 17.59 -9.39 2.54
CA SER A 71 18.55 -8.38 3.03
C SER A 71 18.33 -6.97 2.47
N ARG A 72 17.21 -6.75 1.79
CA ARG A 72 16.84 -5.48 1.14
C ARG A 72 15.33 -5.36 0.94
N LEU A 73 14.88 -4.13 0.76
CA LEU A 73 13.54 -3.80 0.30
C LEU A 73 13.62 -2.53 -0.57
N ASP A 74 13.43 -2.67 -1.87
CA ASP A 74 13.65 -1.59 -2.83
C ASP A 74 12.41 -0.79 -3.14
N VAL A 75 11.24 -1.45 -3.17
CA VAL A 75 9.98 -0.81 -3.54
C VAL A 75 8.88 -1.22 -2.58
N LEU A 76 8.16 -0.24 -2.06
CA LEU A 76 6.88 -0.43 -1.40
C LEU A 76 5.77 0.09 -2.31
N ILE A 77 4.71 -0.72 -2.50
CA ILE A 77 3.48 -0.29 -3.15
C ILE A 77 2.33 -0.41 -2.14
N ASN A 78 1.91 0.72 -1.60
CA ASN A 78 0.72 0.83 -0.75
C ASN A 78 -0.52 0.80 -1.66
N ASN A 79 -1.10 -0.39 -1.82
CA ASN A 79 -2.25 -0.61 -2.68
C ASN A 79 -3.50 -1.04 -1.89
N ALA A 80 -3.33 -1.66 -0.72
CA ALA A 80 -4.47 -2.07 0.12
C ALA A 80 -5.41 -0.88 0.38
N GLY A 81 -6.69 -1.11 0.19
CA GLY A 81 -7.71 -0.08 0.39
C GLY A 81 -9.12 -0.66 0.32
N VAL A 82 -10.05 0.08 0.87
CA VAL A 82 -11.49 -0.25 0.86
C VAL A 82 -12.28 0.96 0.38
N GLY A 83 -13.39 0.69 -0.29
CA GLY A 83 -14.39 1.69 -0.65
C GLY A 83 -15.38 1.92 0.48
N ILE A 84 -15.96 3.12 0.51
CA ILE A 84 -17.15 3.43 1.30
C ILE A 84 -18.08 4.29 0.45
N THR A 85 -19.38 4.00 0.50
CA THR A 85 -20.41 4.75 -0.22
C THR A 85 -21.60 4.98 0.70
N GLY A 86 -21.98 6.24 0.89
CA GLY A 86 -23.11 6.65 1.71
C GLY A 86 -23.14 8.17 1.90
N PRO A 87 -24.29 8.72 2.30
CA PRO A 87 -24.40 10.12 2.67
C PRO A 87 -23.54 10.41 3.91
N ILE A 88 -22.91 11.58 3.96
CA ILE A 88 -22.00 11.94 5.07
C ILE A 88 -22.74 11.91 6.41
N GLU A 89 -23.96 12.42 6.45
CA GLU A 89 -24.78 12.55 7.66
C GLU A 89 -25.27 11.21 8.24
N GLU A 90 -25.35 10.16 7.40
CA GLU A 90 -25.87 8.85 7.80
C GLU A 90 -24.76 7.80 7.96
N THR A 91 -23.53 8.11 7.59
CA THR A 91 -22.43 7.15 7.65
C THR A 91 -22.06 6.84 9.10
N PRO A 92 -22.13 5.58 9.55
CA PRO A 92 -21.76 5.20 10.92
C PRO A 92 -20.31 5.54 11.25
N HIS A 93 -20.06 5.94 12.50
CA HIS A 93 -18.71 6.33 12.93
C HIS A 93 -17.69 5.20 12.76
N GLU A 94 -18.08 3.97 13.03
CA GLU A 94 -17.23 2.79 12.88
C GLU A 94 -16.77 2.60 11.43
N GLU A 95 -17.64 2.87 10.46
CA GLU A 95 -17.30 2.78 9.03
C GLU A 95 -16.34 3.90 8.61
N ILE A 96 -16.50 5.10 9.20
CA ILE A 96 -15.55 6.20 8.99
C ILE A 96 -14.17 5.80 9.54
N LEU A 97 -14.09 5.29 10.75
CA LEU A 97 -12.83 4.82 11.33
C LEU A 97 -12.22 3.70 10.48
N HIS A 98 -13.02 2.72 10.07
CA HIS A 98 -12.56 1.60 9.27
C HIS A 98 -11.91 2.03 7.95
N VAL A 99 -12.54 2.97 7.22
CA VAL A 99 -11.98 3.45 5.95
C VAL A 99 -10.71 4.28 6.15
N PHE A 100 -10.64 5.09 7.22
CA PHE A 100 -9.42 5.84 7.56
C PHE A 100 -8.30 4.92 8.01
N ASP A 101 -8.58 3.94 8.84
CA ASP A 101 -7.57 2.97 9.32
C ASP A 101 -6.96 2.19 8.16
N THR A 102 -7.78 1.79 7.19
CA THR A 102 -7.29 1.01 6.05
C THR A 102 -6.60 1.88 5.00
N ASN A 103 -7.21 3.02 4.61
CA ASN A 103 -6.78 3.80 3.45
C ASN A 103 -5.73 4.86 3.78
N PHE A 104 -5.61 5.28 5.04
CA PHE A 104 -4.71 6.34 5.48
C PHE A 104 -3.71 5.85 6.54
N HIS A 105 -4.19 5.43 7.73
CA HIS A 105 -3.29 5.00 8.80
C HIS A 105 -2.45 3.79 8.38
N GLY A 106 -3.06 2.81 7.71
CA GLY A 106 -2.37 1.63 7.20
C GLY A 106 -1.17 1.96 6.33
N PRO A 107 -1.32 2.66 5.21
CA PRO A 107 -0.19 3.13 4.39
C PRO A 107 0.87 3.90 5.19
N VAL A 108 0.46 4.78 6.11
CA VAL A 108 1.40 5.52 6.97
C VAL A 108 2.22 4.57 7.84
N HIS A 109 1.59 3.58 8.48
CA HIS A 109 2.28 2.59 9.30
C HIS A 109 3.24 1.73 8.48
N VAL A 110 2.85 1.29 7.29
CA VAL A 110 3.73 0.52 6.40
C VAL A 110 4.92 1.36 5.93
N MET A 111 4.71 2.63 5.55
CA MET A 111 5.80 3.54 5.21
C MET A 111 6.79 3.70 6.38
N LYS A 112 6.29 3.90 7.61
CA LYS A 112 7.14 3.99 8.81
C LYS A 112 7.95 2.72 9.05
N ALA A 113 7.41 1.55 8.74
CA ALA A 113 8.10 0.27 8.93
C ALA A 113 9.22 0.03 7.91
N VAL A 114 9.06 0.47 6.65
CA VAL A 114 10.06 0.23 5.59
C VAL A 114 11.14 1.31 5.49
N LEU A 115 10.84 2.55 5.89
CA LEU A 115 11.75 3.69 5.76
C LEU A 115 13.11 3.50 6.44
N PRO A 116 13.22 2.91 7.65
CA PRO A 116 14.52 2.67 8.26
C PRO A 116 15.46 1.84 7.38
N GLN A 117 14.94 0.76 6.77
CA GLN A 117 15.70 -0.10 5.85
C GLN A 117 16.10 0.68 4.59
N MET A 118 15.19 1.41 3.97
CA MET A 118 15.47 2.19 2.76
C MET A 118 16.49 3.30 3.00
N ARG A 119 16.46 3.94 4.18
CA ARG A 119 17.49 4.92 4.59
C ARG A 119 18.85 4.27 4.77
N GLN A 120 18.91 3.10 5.40
CA GLN A 120 20.15 2.35 5.56
C GLN A 120 20.74 1.93 4.21
N GLN A 121 19.90 1.57 3.25
CA GLN A 121 20.29 1.23 1.87
C GLN A 121 20.76 2.45 1.06
N GLY A 122 20.40 3.68 1.46
CA GLY A 122 20.59 4.89 0.69
C GLY A 122 19.75 4.92 -0.61
N SER A 123 18.72 4.07 -0.70
CA SER A 123 17.87 3.96 -1.87
C SER A 123 16.54 3.29 -1.54
N GLY A 124 15.47 3.71 -2.21
CA GLY A 124 14.14 3.12 -2.09
C GLY A 124 13.12 3.86 -2.93
N ALA A 125 11.99 3.21 -3.19
CA ALA A 125 10.84 3.83 -3.84
C ALA A 125 9.55 3.45 -3.11
N ILE A 126 8.72 4.42 -2.78
CA ILE A 126 7.39 4.21 -2.21
C ILE A 126 6.35 4.75 -3.19
N ILE A 127 5.40 3.91 -3.54
CA ILE A 127 4.30 4.23 -4.44
C ILE A 127 2.99 4.07 -3.66
N ASN A 128 2.26 5.15 -3.48
CA ASN A 128 0.95 5.14 -2.85
C ASN A 128 -0.15 5.14 -3.92
N ILE A 129 -1.00 4.12 -3.90
CA ILE A 129 -2.17 4.06 -4.78
C ILE A 129 -3.28 4.90 -4.14
N THR A 130 -3.41 6.12 -4.63
CA THR A 130 -4.45 7.07 -4.24
C THR A 130 -5.70 6.89 -5.11
N SER A 131 -6.31 7.95 -5.56
CA SER A 131 -7.43 7.96 -6.50
C SER A 131 -7.60 9.37 -7.07
N ILE A 132 -8.16 9.49 -8.27
CA ILE A 132 -8.66 10.79 -8.76
C ILE A 132 -9.68 11.39 -7.81
N ALA A 133 -10.44 10.55 -7.08
CA ALA A 133 -11.35 10.98 -6.01
C ALA A 133 -10.66 11.71 -4.85
N GLY A 134 -9.34 11.59 -4.69
CA GLY A 134 -8.58 12.32 -3.69
C GLY A 134 -8.35 13.80 -4.03
N TYR A 135 -8.62 14.22 -5.26
CA TYR A 135 -8.49 15.61 -5.71
C TYR A 135 -9.80 16.40 -5.65
N MET A 136 -10.92 15.72 -5.38
CA MET A 136 -12.24 16.36 -5.31
C MET A 136 -13.17 15.58 -4.38
N GLY A 137 -14.13 16.26 -3.76
CA GLY A 137 -15.22 15.64 -3.00
C GLY A 137 -16.27 15.06 -3.94
N LEU A 138 -16.44 13.73 -3.93
CA LEU A 138 -17.49 13.09 -4.70
C LEU A 138 -18.73 12.86 -3.82
N PRO A 139 -19.95 13.21 -4.30
CA PRO A 139 -21.19 12.89 -3.60
C PRO A 139 -21.26 11.42 -3.23
N PHE A 140 -21.70 11.10 -2.03
CA PHE A 140 -21.80 9.76 -1.46
C PHE A 140 -20.47 9.00 -1.30
N ARG A 141 -19.32 9.62 -1.61
CA ARG A 141 -17.96 9.07 -1.43
C ARG A 141 -17.04 10.01 -0.65
N GLY A 142 -17.60 10.91 0.14
CA GLY A 142 -16.85 11.98 0.84
C GLY A 142 -15.73 11.43 1.71
N PHE A 143 -15.98 10.40 2.53
CA PHE A 143 -14.95 9.81 3.39
C PHE A 143 -13.87 9.06 2.60
N TYR A 144 -14.22 8.37 1.53
CA TYR A 144 -13.23 7.77 0.63
C TYR A 144 -12.33 8.85 0.01
N SER A 145 -12.92 9.92 -0.55
CA SER A 145 -12.20 11.06 -1.10
C SER A 145 -11.27 11.70 -0.06
N ALA A 146 -11.74 11.88 1.16
CA ALA A 146 -10.96 12.44 2.26
C ALA A 146 -9.73 11.58 2.59
N THR A 147 -9.89 10.24 2.67
CA THR A 147 -8.75 9.35 2.95
C THR A 147 -7.69 9.37 1.83
N LYS A 148 -8.14 9.39 0.57
CA LYS A 148 -7.22 9.43 -0.59
C LYS A 148 -6.54 10.79 -0.74
N GLY A 149 -7.23 11.89 -0.42
CA GLY A 149 -6.65 13.24 -0.35
C GLY A 149 -5.64 13.36 0.78
N ALA A 150 -5.96 12.87 1.98
CA ALA A 150 -5.04 12.86 3.12
C ALA A 150 -3.76 12.06 2.80
N LEU A 151 -3.88 10.87 2.17
CA LEU A 151 -2.73 10.09 1.73
C LEU A 151 -1.89 10.84 0.69
N GLY A 152 -2.54 11.58 -0.22
CA GLY A 152 -1.87 12.44 -1.20
C GLY A 152 -0.97 13.48 -0.52
N LEU A 153 -1.51 14.25 0.43
CA LEU A 153 -0.78 15.28 1.16
C LEU A 153 0.39 14.73 1.98
N ILE A 154 0.20 13.62 2.69
CA ILE A 154 1.28 12.94 3.44
C ILE A 154 2.38 12.46 2.49
N THR A 155 2.03 11.99 1.30
CA THR A 155 3.00 11.59 0.28
C THR A 155 3.87 12.76 -0.17
N GLU A 156 3.28 13.94 -0.36
CA GLU A 156 4.02 15.16 -0.72
C GLU A 156 4.97 15.60 0.39
N ALA A 157 4.49 15.63 1.64
CA ALA A 157 5.32 15.97 2.80
C ALA A 157 6.50 15.01 2.94
N LEU A 158 6.23 13.71 2.93
CA LEU A 158 7.25 12.68 3.12
C LEU A 158 8.28 12.66 1.98
N ARG A 159 7.88 13.00 0.75
CA ARG A 159 8.81 13.16 -0.40
C ARG A 159 9.87 14.22 -0.12
N MET A 160 9.48 15.33 0.52
CA MET A 160 10.40 16.40 0.89
C MET A 160 11.32 15.98 2.05
N GLU A 161 10.77 15.29 3.05
CA GLU A 161 11.50 14.80 4.22
C GLU A 161 12.54 13.71 3.89
N THR A 162 12.33 12.95 2.83
CA THR A 162 13.19 11.81 2.46
C THR A 162 14.14 12.09 1.32
N LYS A 163 14.13 13.29 0.75
CA LYS A 163 14.89 13.67 -0.44
C LYS A 163 16.40 13.37 -0.31
N ASP A 164 16.98 13.65 0.86
CA ASP A 164 18.41 13.50 1.08
C ASP A 164 18.85 12.07 1.43
N PHE A 165 17.90 11.15 1.57
CA PHE A 165 18.16 9.75 1.90
C PHE A 165 18.12 8.81 0.68
N GLY A 166 17.98 9.33 -0.53
CA GLY A 166 17.87 8.52 -1.75
C GLY A 166 16.55 7.74 -1.87
N VAL A 167 15.52 8.12 -1.09
CA VAL A 167 14.19 7.50 -1.13
C VAL A 167 13.23 8.38 -1.91
N THR A 168 12.65 7.83 -2.97
CA THR A 168 11.62 8.52 -3.78
C THR A 168 10.24 8.10 -3.37
N ILE A 169 9.31 9.06 -3.27
CA ILE A 169 7.91 8.78 -2.90
C ILE A 169 6.97 9.43 -3.92
N THR A 170 5.99 8.67 -4.40
CA THR A 170 5.05 9.14 -5.41
C THR A 170 3.64 8.64 -5.19
N ASN A 171 2.67 9.36 -5.73
CA ASN A 171 1.28 8.95 -5.83
C ASN A 171 1.00 8.43 -7.24
N VAL A 172 0.21 7.38 -7.32
CA VAL A 172 -0.51 6.97 -8.52
C VAL A 172 -2.00 7.10 -8.23
N ALA A 173 -2.70 7.93 -8.99
CA ALA A 173 -4.12 8.23 -8.78
C ALA A 173 -4.96 7.61 -9.90
N PRO A 174 -5.34 6.34 -9.78
CA PRO A 174 -6.20 5.69 -10.77
C PRO A 174 -7.58 6.34 -10.86
N GLY A 175 -8.18 6.28 -12.05
CA GLY A 175 -9.60 6.44 -12.24
C GLY A 175 -10.38 5.18 -11.88
N ASP A 176 -11.52 4.99 -12.52
CA ASP A 176 -12.33 3.78 -12.31
C ASP A 176 -11.69 2.57 -12.99
N PHE A 177 -11.46 1.53 -12.20
CA PHE A 177 -11.04 0.23 -12.67
C PHE A 177 -12.07 -0.82 -12.29
N ALA A 178 -12.29 -1.78 -13.16
CA ALA A 178 -13.15 -2.94 -12.88
C ALA A 178 -12.42 -3.87 -11.88
N THR A 179 -12.54 -3.56 -10.59
CA THR A 179 -11.98 -4.35 -9.47
C THR A 179 -13.04 -4.54 -8.39
N ASN A 180 -12.86 -5.54 -7.53
CA ASN A 180 -13.76 -5.83 -6.40
C ASN A 180 -13.37 -4.92 -5.19
N ILE A 181 -13.46 -3.60 -5.37
CA ILE A 181 -13.27 -2.63 -4.27
C ILE A 181 -14.63 -2.14 -3.80
#